data_f5c3bdbf48d3d5a940b48d023692bce0
#
_entry.id   f5c3bdbf48d3d5a940b48d023692bce0
#
_cell.length_a   1.000
_cell.length_b   1.000
_cell.length_c   1.000
_cell.angle_alpha   90.00
_cell.angle_beta   90.00
_cell.angle_gamma   90.00
#
_symmetry.space_group_name_H-M   'P 1'
#
loop_
_entity.id
_entity.type
_entity.pdbx_description
1 polymer ?
#
loop_
_entity_poly.entity_id
_entity_poly.type
_entity_poly.pdbx_seq_one_letter_code
_entity_poly.pdbx_strand_id
1 'polypeptide(L)'
;MALETRKFESELEVRAEGDGRTICGICVPYDTEARIHPGLIEVFRMGAFEAVTRAAHRVKLLQGHDQQVLPLGKATTLREDKKGLYGEFRISKTDVGDQALELVRDGVLTNLSIGFQPLKDRKASNGVIERLKAHLAEVSLVTFGAYGEAASVQAVREVIEKPNLAQLENVLAKIRK
;
A
#
# COMPACT_ATOMS: atom_id res chain seq x y z
N MET A 1 17.19 12.15 -12.47
CA MET A 1 15.92 12.59 -11.89
C MET A 1 15.82 11.96 -10.51
N ALA A 2 15.31 12.71 -9.53
CA ALA A 2 15.10 12.18 -8.20
C ALA A 2 13.96 11.15 -8.20
N LEU A 3 14.08 10.13 -7.35
CA LEU A 3 13.02 9.16 -7.10
C LEU A 3 11.96 9.82 -6.22
N GLU A 4 10.70 9.75 -6.62
CA GLU A 4 9.56 10.18 -5.81
C GLU A 4 8.94 8.98 -5.11
N THR A 5 8.45 9.16 -3.89
CA THR A 5 7.77 8.10 -3.13
C THR A 5 6.31 8.48 -2.90
N ARG A 6 5.41 7.50 -3.00
CA ARG A 6 3.98 7.64 -2.73
C ARG A 6 3.46 6.42 -2.00
N LYS A 7 2.80 6.68 -0.89
CA LYS A 7 2.17 5.67 -0.03
C LYS A 7 0.68 5.64 -0.33
N PHE A 8 0.10 4.46 -0.38
CA PHE A 8 -1.34 4.27 -0.58
C PHE A 8 -1.87 3.30 0.46
N GLU A 9 -3.10 3.51 0.90
CA GLU A 9 -3.82 2.48 1.65
C GLU A 9 -4.08 1.30 0.73
N SER A 10 -3.71 0.11 1.17
CA SER A 10 -3.86 -1.13 0.43
C SER A 10 -4.49 -2.16 1.35
N GLU A 11 -5.48 -2.87 0.85
CA GLU A 11 -5.87 -4.13 1.46
C GLU A 11 -4.82 -5.16 1.08
N LEU A 12 -3.84 -5.36 1.97
CA LEU A 12 -2.80 -6.37 1.78
C LEU A 12 -3.31 -7.72 2.23
N GLU A 13 -3.12 -8.71 1.39
CA GLU A 13 -3.45 -10.10 1.68
C GLU A 13 -2.20 -10.97 1.53
N VAL A 14 -2.05 -11.94 2.43
CA VAL A 14 -1.14 -13.07 2.23
C VAL A 14 -1.92 -14.17 1.52
N ARG A 15 -1.49 -14.53 0.32
CA ARG A 15 -2.10 -15.64 -0.42
C ARG A 15 -1.92 -16.96 0.32
N ALA A 16 -3.02 -17.64 0.58
CA ALA A 16 -3.01 -18.98 1.16
C ALA A 16 -2.52 -20.06 0.16
N GLU A 17 -2.60 -19.78 -1.15
CA GLU A 17 -2.15 -20.68 -2.20
C GLU A 17 -0.62 -20.78 -2.27
N GLY A 18 -0.12 -21.95 -2.58
CA GLY A 18 1.31 -22.22 -2.67
C GLY A 18 1.95 -22.42 -1.30
N ASP A 19 3.05 -21.73 -1.03
CA ASP A 19 3.78 -21.83 0.25
C ASP A 19 3.46 -20.70 1.23
N GLY A 20 2.40 -19.93 0.98
CA GLY A 20 1.95 -18.84 1.85
C GLY A 20 2.92 -17.66 1.95
N ARG A 21 3.82 -17.49 0.97
CA ARG A 21 4.85 -16.44 0.99
C ARG A 21 4.61 -15.32 -0.02
N THR A 22 3.43 -15.24 -0.59
CA THR A 22 3.08 -14.18 -1.55
C THR A 22 2.10 -13.22 -0.90
N ILE A 23 2.46 -11.95 -0.87
CA ILE A 23 1.55 -10.85 -0.53
C ILE A 23 1.03 -10.21 -1.81
N CYS A 24 -0.20 -9.70 -1.77
CA CYS A 24 -0.81 -9.03 -2.91
C CYS A 24 -1.66 -7.83 -2.48
N GLY A 25 -1.81 -6.87 -3.36
CA GLY A 25 -2.63 -5.68 -3.13
C GLY A 25 -2.51 -4.64 -4.23
N ILE A 26 -3.27 -3.55 -4.10
CA ILE A 26 -3.18 -2.40 -4.99
C ILE A 26 -1.98 -1.55 -4.58
N CYS A 27 -0.98 -1.45 -5.46
CA CYS A 27 0.20 -0.61 -5.23
C CYS A 27 -0.10 0.87 -5.44
N VAL A 28 -0.95 1.18 -6.44
CA VAL A 28 -1.34 2.55 -6.81
C VAL A 28 -2.80 2.54 -7.25
N PRO A 29 -3.70 3.24 -6.55
CA PRO A 29 -5.07 3.43 -7.04
C PRO A 29 -5.07 4.39 -8.23
N TYR A 30 -5.92 4.11 -9.25
CA TYR A 30 -6.11 5.00 -10.38
C TYR A 30 -7.30 5.91 -10.19
N ASP A 31 -7.27 7.05 -10.88
CA ASP A 31 -8.33 8.03 -10.89
C ASP A 31 -8.75 8.57 -9.51
N THR A 32 -7.88 8.39 -8.52
CA THR A 32 -8.04 8.89 -7.15
C THR A 32 -7.06 10.03 -6.92
N GLU A 33 -7.57 11.23 -6.64
CA GLU A 33 -6.75 12.38 -6.34
C GLU A 33 -6.08 12.25 -4.97
N ALA A 34 -4.78 12.49 -4.95
CA ALA A 34 -3.95 12.47 -3.75
C ALA A 34 -3.34 13.85 -3.51
N ARG A 35 -3.58 14.43 -2.33
CA ARG A 35 -2.89 15.66 -1.91
C ARG A 35 -1.55 15.30 -1.28
N ILE A 36 -0.46 15.60 -1.98
CA ILE A 36 0.89 15.28 -1.52
C ILE A 36 1.43 16.35 -0.57
N HIS A 37 1.18 17.62 -0.90
CA HIS A 37 1.46 18.79 -0.06
C HIS A 37 0.57 19.97 -0.52
N PRO A 38 0.53 21.12 0.19
CA PRO A 38 -0.37 22.24 -0.12
C PRO A 38 -0.35 22.74 -1.57
N GLY A 39 0.74 22.52 -2.30
CA GLY A 39 0.90 22.96 -3.70
C GLY A 39 0.80 21.82 -4.73
N LEU A 40 0.57 20.56 -4.33
CA LEU A 40 0.56 19.41 -5.24
C LEU A 40 -0.58 18.47 -4.93
N ILE A 41 -1.51 18.39 -5.86
CA ILE A 41 -2.51 17.33 -5.97
C ILE A 41 -2.17 16.54 -7.23
N GLU A 42 -2.11 15.23 -7.14
CA GLU A 42 -1.83 14.37 -8.28
C GLU A 42 -2.83 13.21 -8.38
N VAL A 43 -2.90 12.63 -9.56
CA VAL A 43 -3.70 11.45 -9.86
C VAL A 43 -2.94 10.59 -10.85
N PHE A 44 -2.88 9.28 -10.61
CA PHE A 44 -2.36 8.33 -11.57
C PHE A 44 -3.47 7.86 -12.52
N ARG A 45 -3.17 7.85 -13.80
CA ARG A 45 -4.10 7.39 -14.84
C ARG A 45 -3.75 5.98 -15.30
N MET A 46 -4.76 5.21 -15.66
CA MET A 46 -4.56 3.88 -16.25
C MET A 46 -3.58 3.95 -17.43
N GLY A 47 -2.66 3.01 -17.50
CA GLY A 47 -1.55 2.99 -18.44
C GLY A 47 -0.28 3.70 -17.94
N ALA A 48 -0.30 4.31 -16.76
CA ALA A 48 0.87 5.00 -16.21
C ALA A 48 2.05 4.04 -15.99
N PHE A 49 1.79 2.78 -15.65
CA PHE A 49 2.80 1.77 -15.36
C PHE A 49 2.80 0.60 -16.36
N GLU A 50 2.18 0.74 -17.53
CA GLU A 50 2.09 -0.33 -18.54
C GLU A 50 3.44 -1.00 -18.84
N ALA A 51 4.50 -0.22 -18.93
CA ALA A 51 5.83 -0.73 -19.29
C ALA A 51 6.36 -1.75 -18.28
N VAL A 52 6.10 -1.60 -16.99
CA VAL A 52 6.63 -2.48 -15.94
C VAL A 52 5.85 -3.78 -15.82
N THR A 53 4.60 -3.85 -16.27
CA THR A 53 3.80 -5.08 -16.21
C THR A 53 4.45 -6.24 -16.98
N ARG A 54 5.19 -5.94 -18.04
CA ARG A 54 5.91 -6.94 -18.85
C ARG A 54 7.22 -7.43 -18.22
N ALA A 55 7.67 -6.78 -17.15
CA ALA A 55 8.94 -7.07 -16.49
C ALA A 55 8.81 -6.98 -14.95
N ALA A 56 7.70 -7.46 -14.40
CA ALA A 56 7.38 -7.40 -12.97
C ALA A 56 8.53 -7.86 -12.08
N HIS A 57 9.24 -8.93 -12.44
CA HIS A 57 10.36 -9.50 -11.68
C HIS A 57 11.53 -8.54 -11.41
N ARG A 58 11.61 -7.42 -12.13
CA ARG A 58 12.62 -6.37 -11.91
C ARG A 58 12.29 -5.50 -10.70
N VAL A 59 11.00 -5.39 -10.34
CA VAL A 59 10.54 -4.58 -9.22
C VAL A 59 10.82 -5.33 -7.91
N LYS A 60 11.56 -4.70 -7.01
CA LYS A 60 11.88 -5.26 -5.68
C LYS A 60 10.83 -4.81 -4.67
N LEU A 61 10.59 -5.67 -3.68
CA LEU A 61 9.84 -5.32 -2.49
C LEU A 61 10.83 -4.93 -1.41
N LEU A 62 10.79 -3.69 -0.96
CA LEU A 62 11.65 -3.16 0.09
C LEU A 62 10.89 -3.02 1.41
N GLN A 63 11.61 -2.67 2.46
CA GLN A 63 11.08 -2.25 3.74
C GLN A 63 11.28 -0.73 3.87
N GLY A 64 10.17 0.03 3.91
CA GLY A 64 10.20 1.46 4.21
C GLY A 64 11.04 2.32 3.25
N HIS A 65 11.18 1.92 1.97
CA HIS A 65 12.03 2.58 0.97
C HIS A 65 13.54 2.53 1.26
N ASP A 66 13.95 1.71 2.22
CA ASP A 66 15.36 1.60 2.55
C ASP A 66 16.08 0.74 1.49
N GLN A 67 16.95 1.41 0.71
CA GLN A 67 17.76 0.78 -0.33
C GLN A 67 19.12 0.26 0.20
N GLN A 68 19.44 0.52 1.47
CA GLN A 68 20.70 0.09 2.10
C GLN A 68 20.57 -1.30 2.71
N VAL A 69 19.34 -1.77 2.95
CA VAL A 69 19.05 -3.12 3.45
C VAL A 69 18.69 -4.07 2.31
N LEU A 70 18.82 -5.36 2.55
CA LEU A 70 18.43 -6.38 1.57
C LEU A 70 16.91 -6.33 1.32
N PRO A 71 16.46 -6.46 0.07
CA PRO A 71 15.04 -6.46 -0.25
C PRO A 71 14.32 -7.66 0.38
N LEU A 72 13.08 -7.47 0.80
CA LEU A 72 12.21 -8.53 1.31
C LEU A 72 11.87 -9.58 0.24
N GLY A 73 11.83 -9.15 -1.02
CA GLY A 73 11.45 -10.02 -2.13
C GLY A 73 11.35 -9.27 -3.47
N LYS A 74 10.54 -9.79 -4.36
CA LYS A 74 10.31 -9.21 -5.69
C LYS A 74 8.89 -9.42 -6.16
N ALA A 75 8.44 -8.59 -7.09
CA ALA A 75 7.19 -8.80 -7.77
C ALA A 75 7.25 -10.07 -8.64
N THR A 76 6.18 -10.85 -8.60
CA THR A 76 5.92 -11.97 -9.51
C THR A 76 4.91 -11.58 -10.58
N THR A 77 3.95 -10.73 -10.22
CA THR A 77 2.92 -10.20 -11.10
C THR A 77 2.75 -8.71 -10.86
N LEU A 78 2.63 -7.95 -11.93
CA LEU A 78 2.13 -6.58 -11.94
C LEU A 78 1.11 -6.47 -13.07
N ARG A 79 -0.07 -5.98 -12.79
CA ARG A 79 -1.12 -5.75 -13.79
C ARG A 79 -1.86 -4.45 -13.51
N GLU A 80 -2.26 -3.78 -14.55
CA GLU A 80 -3.12 -2.62 -14.47
C GLU A 80 -4.58 -3.02 -14.73
N ASP A 81 -5.47 -2.53 -13.92
CA ASP A 81 -6.92 -2.61 -14.12
C ASP A 81 -7.59 -1.30 -13.73
N LYS A 82 -8.92 -1.25 -13.76
CA LYS A 82 -9.69 -0.04 -13.45
C LYS A 82 -9.52 0.45 -12.01
N LYS A 83 -9.11 -0.45 -11.08
CA LYS A 83 -8.88 -0.08 -9.68
C LYS A 83 -7.51 0.53 -9.48
N GLY A 84 -6.51 0.11 -10.29
CA GLY A 84 -5.15 0.58 -10.13
C GLY A 84 -4.09 -0.39 -10.63
N LEU A 85 -2.85 -0.14 -10.22
CA LEU A 85 -1.75 -1.06 -10.37
C LEU A 85 -1.80 -2.11 -9.26
N TYR A 86 -2.21 -3.32 -9.61
CA TYR A 86 -2.18 -4.48 -8.71
C TYR A 86 -0.82 -5.18 -8.78
N GLY A 87 -0.32 -5.62 -7.62
CA GLY A 87 0.94 -6.35 -7.52
C GLY A 87 0.85 -7.60 -6.66
N GLU A 88 1.63 -8.62 -7.05
CA GLU A 88 1.91 -9.81 -6.25
C GLU A 88 3.42 -9.89 -6.01
N PHE A 89 3.80 -10.07 -4.76
CA PHE A 89 5.20 -10.04 -4.33
C PHE A 89 5.55 -11.31 -3.58
N ARG A 90 6.52 -12.03 -4.11
CA ARG A 90 7.10 -13.20 -3.46
C ARG A 90 8.12 -12.76 -2.42
N ILE A 91 7.87 -13.08 -1.16
CA ILE A 91 8.77 -12.83 -0.03
C ILE A 91 9.81 -13.94 0.07
N SER A 92 11.07 -13.54 0.18
CA SER A 92 12.20 -14.47 0.32
C SER A 92 12.17 -15.21 1.66
N LYS A 93 12.70 -16.45 1.68
CA LYS A 93 12.85 -17.24 2.91
C LYS A 93 14.07 -16.74 3.70
N THR A 94 13.84 -15.71 4.48
CA THR A 94 14.82 -15.10 5.39
C THR A 94 14.11 -14.73 6.68
N ASP A 95 14.83 -14.56 7.78
CA ASP A 95 14.22 -14.17 9.08
C ASP A 95 13.45 -12.86 8.96
N VAL A 96 13.99 -11.86 8.26
CA VAL A 96 13.28 -10.58 8.01
C VAL A 96 12.04 -10.77 7.14
N GLY A 97 12.11 -11.65 6.14
CA GLY A 97 10.97 -12.00 5.30
C GLY A 97 9.87 -12.70 6.08
N ASP A 98 10.22 -13.60 6.99
CA ASP A 98 9.28 -14.30 7.85
C ASP A 98 8.60 -13.33 8.83
N GLN A 99 9.36 -12.45 9.47
CA GLN A 99 8.83 -11.38 10.31
C GLN A 99 7.86 -10.46 9.54
N ALA A 100 8.21 -10.04 8.32
CA ALA A 100 7.36 -9.21 7.49
C ALA A 100 6.02 -9.91 7.16
N LEU A 101 6.06 -11.23 6.84
CA LEU A 101 4.86 -12.02 6.57
C LEU A 101 3.93 -12.11 7.79
N GLU A 102 4.47 -12.37 8.98
CA GLU A 102 3.67 -12.39 10.21
C GLU A 102 3.03 -11.04 10.49
N LEU A 103 3.77 -9.92 10.34
CA LEU A 103 3.23 -8.59 10.53
C LEU A 103 2.13 -8.23 9.52
N VAL A 104 2.18 -8.77 8.30
CA VAL A 104 1.08 -8.62 7.32
C VAL A 104 -0.11 -9.47 7.72
N ARG A 105 0.09 -10.72 8.17
CA ARG A 105 -1.00 -11.60 8.65
C ARG A 105 -1.72 -11.03 9.86
N ASP A 106 -0.97 -10.44 10.77
CA ASP A 106 -1.49 -9.79 11.98
C ASP A 106 -2.14 -8.43 11.70
N GLY A 107 -2.10 -7.95 10.45
CA GLY A 107 -2.64 -6.64 10.08
C GLY A 107 -1.84 -5.44 10.62
N VAL A 108 -0.59 -5.66 11.03
CA VAL A 108 0.32 -4.59 11.50
C VAL A 108 0.93 -3.84 10.32
N LEU A 109 1.29 -4.57 9.24
CA LEU A 109 1.73 -3.99 7.98
C LEU A 109 0.61 -4.14 6.95
N THR A 110 -0.07 -3.04 6.64
CA THR A 110 -1.27 -3.04 5.78
C THR A 110 -1.11 -2.20 4.53
N ASN A 111 0.01 -1.48 4.38
CA ASN A 111 0.15 -0.48 3.33
C ASN A 111 1.33 -0.75 2.40
N LEU A 112 1.11 -0.44 1.13
CA LEU A 112 2.16 -0.36 0.12
C LEU A 112 2.50 1.10 -0.19
N SER A 113 3.75 1.30 -0.53
CA SER A 113 4.28 2.56 -1.05
C SER A 113 5.08 2.28 -2.30
N ILE A 114 5.12 3.21 -3.23
CA ILE A 114 5.92 3.08 -4.44
C ILE A 114 7.06 4.10 -4.48
N GLY A 115 8.19 3.68 -5.02
CA GLY A 115 9.24 4.56 -5.50
C GLY A 115 9.17 4.63 -7.02
N PHE A 116 9.00 5.83 -7.58
CA PHE A 116 8.82 6.01 -9.02
C PHE A 116 9.50 7.27 -9.56
N GLN A 117 9.65 7.35 -10.87
CA GLN A 117 10.07 8.54 -11.60
C GLN A 117 8.98 8.93 -12.59
N PRO A 118 8.44 10.16 -12.54
CA PRO A 118 7.50 10.63 -13.53
C PRO A 118 8.20 10.74 -14.90
N LEU A 119 7.55 10.23 -15.95
CA LEU A 119 8.05 10.27 -17.33
C LEU A 119 7.20 11.17 -18.22
N LYS A 120 5.88 11.20 -17.98
CA LYS A 120 4.95 12.04 -18.71
C LYS A 120 3.80 12.44 -17.80
N ASP A 121 3.67 13.74 -17.62
CA ASP A 121 2.62 14.37 -16.83
C ASP A 121 1.77 15.30 -17.68
N ARG A 122 0.57 15.59 -17.20
CA ARG A 122 -0.31 16.63 -17.73
C ARG A 122 -0.87 17.43 -16.56
N LYS A 123 -0.82 18.75 -16.64
CA LYS A 123 -1.51 19.61 -15.69
C LYS A 123 -2.94 19.84 -16.17
N ALA A 124 -3.92 19.39 -15.39
CA ALA A 124 -5.32 19.62 -15.66
C ALA A 124 -5.71 21.08 -15.38
N SER A 125 -6.85 21.54 -15.88
CA SER A 125 -7.34 22.91 -15.73
C SER A 125 -7.57 23.31 -14.26
N ASN A 126 -7.91 22.34 -13.40
CA ASN A 126 -8.07 22.53 -11.95
C ASN A 126 -6.74 22.50 -11.17
N GLY A 127 -5.60 22.43 -11.87
CA GLY A 127 -4.27 22.40 -11.27
C GLY A 127 -3.75 21.05 -10.84
N VAL A 128 -4.55 19.99 -10.92
CA VAL A 128 -4.16 18.61 -10.61
C VAL A 128 -3.09 18.13 -11.61
N ILE A 129 -2.08 17.45 -11.12
CA ILE A 129 -1.06 16.80 -11.96
C ILE A 129 -1.52 15.37 -12.26
N GLU A 130 -1.80 15.11 -13.52
CA GLU A 130 -2.12 13.76 -14.01
C GLU A 130 -0.82 13.04 -14.42
N ARG A 131 -0.52 11.94 -13.74
CA ARG A 131 0.62 11.06 -14.03
C ARG A 131 0.21 10.09 -15.13
N LEU A 132 0.64 10.34 -16.36
CA LEU A 132 0.27 9.55 -17.54
C LEU A 132 1.24 8.43 -17.84
N LYS A 133 2.54 8.61 -17.54
CA LYS A 133 3.60 7.58 -17.61
C LYS A 133 4.59 7.78 -16.48
N ALA A 134 4.94 6.68 -15.83
CA ALA A 134 5.92 6.65 -14.75
C ALA A 134 6.78 5.38 -14.83
N HIS A 135 8.02 5.49 -14.39
CA HIS A 135 8.90 4.36 -14.17
C HIS A 135 8.77 3.91 -12.72
N LEU A 136 8.26 2.69 -12.48
CA LEU A 136 8.20 2.08 -11.16
C LEU A 136 9.58 1.53 -10.81
N ALA A 137 10.23 2.11 -9.82
CA ALA A 137 11.55 1.67 -9.38
C ALA A 137 11.48 0.55 -8.35
N GLU A 138 10.57 0.66 -7.38
CA GLU A 138 10.38 -0.32 -6.31
C GLU A 138 8.98 -0.21 -5.71
N VAL A 139 8.60 -1.21 -4.91
CA VAL A 139 7.45 -1.17 -4.01
C VAL A 139 7.95 -1.48 -2.61
N SER A 140 7.39 -0.83 -1.60
CA SER A 140 7.78 -1.02 -0.20
C SER A 140 6.59 -1.38 0.68
N LEU A 141 6.82 -2.28 1.63
CA LEU A 141 5.95 -2.41 2.81
C LEU A 141 6.21 -1.24 3.75
N VAL A 142 5.15 -0.57 4.18
CA VAL A 142 5.21 0.57 5.08
C VAL A 142 4.15 0.48 6.18
N THR A 143 4.45 1.07 7.34
CA THR A 143 3.60 0.99 8.54
C THR A 143 2.36 1.90 8.42
N PHE A 144 2.48 3.04 7.72
CA PHE A 144 1.40 4.03 7.57
C PHE A 144 1.27 4.46 6.12
N GLY A 145 0.03 4.51 5.61
CA GLY A 145 -0.29 5.11 4.31
C GLY A 145 -0.17 6.66 4.34
N ALA A 146 -0.15 7.31 3.18
CA ALA A 146 -0.06 8.76 3.06
C ALA A 146 -1.26 9.50 3.69
N TYR A 147 -2.35 8.80 3.90
CA TYR A 147 -3.59 9.31 4.53
C TYR A 147 -3.79 8.81 5.97
N GLY A 148 -2.88 7.98 6.50
CA GLY A 148 -3.12 7.14 7.67
C GLY A 148 -3.13 7.86 9.02
N GLU A 149 -2.46 9.00 9.20
CA GLU A 149 -2.47 9.65 10.51
C GLU A 149 -3.80 10.34 10.83
N ALA A 150 -4.49 10.89 9.84
CA ALA A 150 -5.79 11.53 10.05
C ALA A 150 -6.95 10.52 10.11
N ALA A 151 -6.91 9.47 9.31
CA ALA A 151 -7.96 8.45 9.24
C ALA A 151 -7.87 7.43 10.39
N SER A 152 -6.66 6.97 10.76
CA SER A 152 -6.47 5.99 11.83
C SER A 152 -6.81 6.55 13.21
N VAL A 153 -6.45 7.80 13.50
CA VAL A 153 -6.80 8.46 14.78
C VAL A 153 -8.31 8.67 14.89
N GLN A 154 -9.00 8.94 13.80
CA GLN A 154 -10.44 9.13 13.79
C GLN A 154 -11.20 7.81 13.96
N ALA A 155 -10.75 6.74 13.33
CA ALA A 155 -11.31 5.40 13.50
C ALA A 155 -11.12 4.86 14.92
N VAL A 156 -9.94 5.06 15.52
CA VAL A 156 -9.68 4.68 16.93
C VAL A 156 -10.52 5.52 17.90
N ARG A 157 -10.71 6.81 17.64
CA ARG A 157 -11.60 7.66 18.46
C ARG A 157 -13.05 7.22 18.38
N GLU A 158 -13.57 6.87 17.21
CA GLU A 158 -14.95 6.40 17.08
C GLU A 158 -15.18 5.07 17.81
N VAL A 159 -14.21 4.16 17.81
CA VAL A 159 -14.29 2.90 18.56
C VAL A 159 -14.22 3.12 20.07
N ILE A 160 -13.47 4.11 20.55
CA ILE A 160 -13.35 4.43 21.98
C ILE A 160 -14.53 5.28 22.48
N GLU A 161 -15.11 6.15 21.64
CA GLU A 161 -16.19 7.06 22.05
C GLU A 161 -17.59 6.44 22.04
N LYS A 162 -17.78 5.25 21.47
CA LYS A 162 -19.08 4.54 21.52
C LYS A 162 -18.96 3.10 22.04
N PRO A 163 -18.68 2.92 23.35
CA PRO A 163 -18.94 1.61 23.92
C PRO A 163 -20.45 1.38 23.89
N ASN A 164 -20.88 0.33 23.20
CA ASN A 164 -22.28 -0.07 23.19
C ASN A 164 -22.64 -0.54 24.60
N LEU A 165 -23.27 0.36 25.40
CA LEU A 165 -23.72 0.11 26.77
C LEU A 165 -24.50 -1.20 26.91
N ALA A 166 -25.30 -1.57 25.89
CA ALA A 166 -26.07 -2.81 25.89
C ALA A 166 -25.17 -4.07 25.80
N GLN A 167 -24.01 -3.99 25.18
CA GLN A 167 -23.03 -5.09 25.16
C GLN A 167 -22.28 -5.22 26.49
N LEU A 168 -22.00 -4.11 27.16
CA LEU A 168 -21.39 -4.10 28.50
C LEU A 168 -22.34 -4.67 29.55
N GLU A 169 -23.62 -4.36 29.49
CA GLU A 169 -24.63 -4.91 30.42
C GLU A 169 -24.77 -6.43 30.23
N ASN A 170 -24.72 -6.94 28.99
CA ASN A 170 -24.76 -8.38 28.73
C ASN A 170 -23.52 -9.13 29.25
N VAL A 171 -22.35 -8.50 29.19
CA VAL A 171 -21.10 -9.08 29.71
C VAL A 171 -21.13 -9.10 31.24
N LEU A 172 -21.58 -8.02 31.88
CA LEU A 172 -21.71 -7.92 33.33
C LEU A 172 -22.77 -8.89 33.88
N ALA A 173 -23.86 -9.13 33.14
CA ALA A 173 -24.88 -10.12 33.54
C ALA A 173 -24.36 -11.57 33.47
N LYS A 174 -23.37 -11.87 32.65
CA LYS A 174 -22.74 -13.21 32.58
C LYS A 174 -21.68 -13.46 33.63
N ILE A 175 -21.10 -12.42 34.22
CA ILE A 175 -20.07 -12.53 35.28
C ILE A 175 -20.71 -12.63 36.69
N ARG A 176 -21.98 -12.24 36.83
CA ARG A 176 -22.73 -12.30 38.10
C ARG A 176 -23.47 -13.61 38.33
N LYS A 177 -23.27 -14.63 37.52
CA LYS A 177 -23.72 -16.01 37.73
C LYS A 177 -22.54 -16.92 38.02
#